data_8c5630f0824e1c40bedc097e6612b9af
#
_entry.id   8c5630f0824e1c40bedc097e6612b9af
#
_cell.length_a   1.000
_cell.length_b   1.000
_cell.length_c   1.000
_cell.angle_alpha   90.00
_cell.angle_beta   90.00
_cell.angle_gamma   90.00
#
_symmetry.space_group_name_H-M   'P 1'
#
loop_
_entity.id
_entity.type
_entity.pdbx_description
1 polymer ?
#
loop_
_entity_poly.entity_id
_entity_poly.type
_entity_poly.pdbx_seq_one_letter_code
_entity_poly.pdbx_strand_id
1 'polypeptide(L)'
;MNADHDVCPASHAGMLDHPIRRVLQSPKRILGPYLHHGETVLDIGCGPGYFSCAMARMVEPSGCIVAADLQDEMLAMLRERAEKEGLDTLIRLHKTRSETLDLGSLGSFDFILAFYVVHEVPDASRFFEEVAAVLRPGGRILVVEPTFHVSQEEFMETTNRARAAGLESEKGPYVLFSRTALLKKTLKEEAT
;
A
#
# COMPACT_ATOMS: atom_id res chain seq x y z
N MET A 1 -22.14 16.40 -11.43
CA MET A 1 -21.07 17.17 -10.79
C MET A 1 -19.94 16.18 -10.63
N ASN A 2 -18.91 16.26 -11.52
CA ASN A 2 -17.74 15.38 -11.44
C ASN A 2 -16.93 15.84 -10.23
N ALA A 3 -16.85 15.01 -9.20
CA ALA A 3 -15.81 15.15 -8.20
C ALA A 3 -14.51 14.75 -8.87
N ASP A 4 -13.69 15.73 -9.25
CA ASP A 4 -12.28 15.52 -9.50
C ASP A 4 -11.69 14.97 -8.20
N HIS A 5 -11.42 13.67 -8.16
CA HIS A 5 -10.59 13.10 -7.12
C HIS A 5 -9.18 13.62 -7.38
N ASP A 6 -8.76 14.61 -6.58
CA ASP A 6 -7.43 15.22 -6.66
C ASP A 6 -6.37 14.19 -6.25
N VAL A 7 -5.88 13.45 -7.24
CA VAL A 7 -4.67 12.63 -7.10
C VAL A 7 -3.50 13.58 -6.84
N CYS A 8 -2.69 13.31 -5.82
CA CYS A 8 -1.57 14.14 -5.43
C CYS A 8 -0.64 14.39 -6.65
N PRO A 9 -0.48 15.64 -7.11
CA PRO A 9 0.30 15.93 -8.32
C PRO A 9 1.77 15.55 -8.14
N ALA A 10 2.41 15.04 -9.21
CA ALA A 10 3.84 14.70 -9.23
C ALA A 10 4.76 15.90 -8.84
N SER A 11 4.28 17.13 -9.02
CA SER A 11 4.99 18.34 -8.56
C SER A 11 5.21 18.40 -7.05
N HIS A 12 4.45 17.65 -6.24
CA HIS A 12 4.60 17.56 -4.79
C HIS A 12 5.48 16.38 -4.34
N ALA A 13 6.03 15.60 -5.29
CA ALA A 13 6.91 14.46 -4.98
C ALA A 13 8.11 14.83 -4.09
N GLY A 14 8.65 16.04 -4.23
CA GLY A 14 9.72 16.59 -3.37
C GLY A 14 9.31 16.76 -1.90
N MET A 15 8.03 17.05 -1.62
CA MET A 15 7.51 17.12 -0.25
C MET A 15 7.35 15.72 0.38
N LEU A 16 7.16 14.69 -0.46
CA LEU A 16 7.03 13.31 -0.02
C LEU A 16 8.36 12.72 0.51
N ASP A 17 9.50 13.34 0.19
CA ASP A 17 10.86 12.88 0.60
C ASP A 17 11.51 13.80 1.67
N HIS A 18 10.73 14.67 2.32
CA HIS A 18 11.25 15.60 3.32
C HIS A 18 11.85 14.87 4.53
N PRO A 19 13.02 15.33 5.09
CA PRO A 19 13.69 14.68 6.23
C PRO A 19 12.81 14.47 7.45
N ILE A 20 11.85 15.37 7.71
CA ILE A 20 10.88 15.25 8.81
C ILE A 20 10.00 14.00 8.64
N ARG A 21 9.62 13.64 7.41
CA ARG A 21 8.86 12.42 7.13
C ARG A 21 9.62 11.16 7.54
N ARG A 22 10.95 11.14 7.33
CA ARG A 22 11.81 10.01 7.70
C ARG A 22 11.81 9.74 9.21
N VAL A 23 11.67 10.79 10.02
CA VAL A 23 11.59 10.68 11.48
C VAL A 23 10.18 10.28 11.92
N LEU A 24 9.15 10.93 11.39
CA LEU A 24 7.75 10.74 11.81
C LEU A 24 7.12 9.48 11.22
N GLN A 25 7.50 9.10 10.00
CA GLN A 25 6.96 7.96 9.25
C GLN A 25 8.08 6.98 8.87
N SER A 26 8.88 6.57 9.84
CA SER A 26 9.97 5.61 9.62
C SER A 26 9.41 4.25 9.15
N PRO A 27 9.72 3.81 7.90
CA PRO A 27 9.22 2.53 7.39
C PRO A 27 9.59 1.36 8.30
N LYS A 28 10.82 1.35 8.83
CA LYS A 28 11.28 0.29 9.73
C LYS A 28 10.44 0.18 11.02
N ARG A 29 9.99 1.31 11.57
CA ARG A 29 9.16 1.32 12.79
C ARG A 29 7.73 0.91 12.49
N ILE A 30 7.20 1.31 11.32
CA ILE A 30 5.80 1.06 10.93
C ILE A 30 5.64 -0.37 10.40
N LEU A 31 6.56 -0.84 9.56
CA LEU A 31 6.41 -2.08 8.79
C LEU A 31 7.26 -3.23 9.34
N GLY A 32 8.36 -2.94 10.03
CA GLY A 32 9.28 -3.98 10.53
C GLY A 32 8.63 -5.09 11.37
N PRO A 33 7.60 -4.83 12.18
CA PRO A 33 6.89 -5.89 12.90
C PRO A 33 6.05 -6.82 12.03
N TYR A 34 5.81 -6.47 10.77
CA TYR A 34 4.85 -7.14 9.88
C TYR A 34 5.49 -7.75 8.63
N LEU A 35 6.70 -7.32 8.27
CA LEU A 35 7.40 -7.80 7.09
C LEU A 35 8.51 -8.79 7.47
N HIS A 36 8.63 -9.86 6.68
CA HIS A 36 9.62 -10.91 6.88
C HIS A 36 10.43 -11.14 5.60
N HIS A 37 11.64 -11.72 5.77
CA HIS A 37 12.48 -12.10 4.64
C HIS A 37 11.75 -13.07 3.71
N GLY A 38 11.88 -12.85 2.41
CA GLY A 38 11.31 -13.72 1.38
C GLY A 38 9.85 -13.42 1.02
N GLU A 39 9.19 -12.48 1.69
CA GLU A 39 7.80 -12.12 1.38
C GLU A 39 7.66 -11.39 0.05
N THR A 40 6.52 -11.60 -0.61
CA THR A 40 6.07 -10.84 -1.77
C THR A 40 5.10 -9.76 -1.31
N VAL A 41 5.48 -8.51 -1.52
CA VAL A 41 4.77 -7.34 -0.99
C VAL A 41 4.25 -6.46 -2.13
N LEU A 42 3.04 -5.93 -1.99
CA LEU A 42 2.47 -4.93 -2.88
C LEU A 42 2.44 -3.57 -2.18
N ASP A 43 2.98 -2.55 -2.83
CA ASP A 43 2.92 -1.14 -2.42
C ASP A 43 1.97 -0.39 -3.36
N ILE A 44 0.76 -0.08 -2.91
CA ILE A 44 -0.27 0.60 -3.70
C ILE A 44 -0.16 2.12 -3.47
N GLY A 45 -0.10 2.89 -4.54
CA GLY A 45 0.19 4.32 -4.48
C GLY A 45 1.63 4.56 -4.03
N CYS A 46 2.58 3.83 -4.66
CA CYS A 46 3.98 3.79 -4.22
C CYS A 46 4.71 5.13 -4.31
N GLY A 47 4.18 6.08 -5.10
CA GLY A 47 4.82 7.36 -5.34
C GLY A 47 6.28 7.20 -5.81
N PRO A 48 7.20 8.08 -5.40
CA PRO A 48 8.61 8.00 -5.78
C PRO A 48 9.40 6.92 -5.00
N GLY A 49 8.71 5.95 -4.34
CA GLY A 49 9.31 4.75 -3.79
C GLY A 49 9.87 4.86 -2.38
N TYR A 50 9.43 5.79 -1.57
CA TYR A 50 9.89 5.92 -0.18
C TYR A 50 9.70 4.64 0.64
N PHE A 51 8.51 4.06 0.58
CA PHE A 51 8.21 2.79 1.26
C PHE A 51 8.72 1.59 0.46
N SER A 52 8.55 1.58 -0.88
CA SER A 52 8.97 0.47 -1.74
C SER A 52 10.45 0.12 -1.55
N CYS A 53 11.37 1.10 -1.61
CA CYS A 53 12.80 0.86 -1.40
C CYS A 53 13.13 0.38 0.02
N ALA A 54 12.40 0.90 1.02
CA ALA A 54 12.59 0.45 2.40
C ALA A 54 12.10 -0.99 2.61
N MET A 55 10.94 -1.34 2.04
CA MET A 55 10.38 -2.70 2.10
C MET A 55 11.26 -3.69 1.35
N ALA A 56 11.82 -3.32 0.18
CA ALA A 56 12.74 -4.17 -0.55
C ALA A 56 13.91 -4.64 0.33
N ARG A 57 14.52 -3.73 1.09
CA ARG A 57 15.59 -4.06 2.04
C ARG A 57 15.13 -4.93 3.23
N MET A 58 13.84 -4.90 3.57
CA MET A 58 13.30 -5.70 4.68
C MET A 58 12.99 -7.14 4.25
N VAL A 59 12.66 -7.36 2.96
CA VAL A 59 12.32 -8.68 2.43
C VAL A 59 13.50 -9.42 1.78
N GLU A 60 14.65 -8.76 1.62
CA GLU A 60 15.87 -9.38 1.07
C GLU A 60 16.23 -10.69 1.79
N PRO A 61 16.94 -11.64 1.13
CA PRO A 61 17.39 -11.60 -0.27
C PRO A 61 16.41 -12.20 -1.28
N SER A 62 15.36 -12.88 -0.84
CA SER A 62 14.47 -13.69 -1.68
C SER A 62 13.06 -13.12 -1.84
N GLY A 63 12.78 -12.00 -1.20
CA GLY A 63 11.50 -11.30 -1.33
C GLY A 63 11.42 -10.43 -2.59
N CYS A 64 10.21 -9.94 -2.87
CA CYS A 64 9.94 -9.07 -4.02
C CYS A 64 8.91 -8.00 -3.64
N ILE A 65 9.10 -6.79 -4.17
CA ILE A 65 8.13 -5.71 -4.07
C ILE A 65 7.49 -5.48 -5.44
N VAL A 66 6.17 -5.50 -5.50
CA VAL A 66 5.43 -4.93 -6.62
C VAL A 66 5.01 -3.53 -6.19
N ALA A 67 5.50 -2.53 -6.89
CA ALA A 67 5.21 -1.12 -6.63
C ALA A 67 4.23 -0.61 -7.68
N ALA A 68 3.03 -0.27 -7.24
CA ALA A 68 1.90 0.08 -8.09
C ALA A 68 1.55 1.56 -7.94
N ASP A 69 1.41 2.27 -9.05
CA ASP A 69 0.99 3.67 -9.07
C ASP A 69 0.18 4.01 -10.32
N LEU A 70 -0.67 5.03 -10.22
CA LEU A 70 -1.46 5.57 -11.32
C LEU A 70 -0.62 6.51 -12.22
N GLN A 71 0.46 7.11 -11.72
CA GLN A 71 1.24 8.12 -12.42
C GLN A 71 2.54 7.52 -12.97
N ASP A 72 2.77 7.66 -14.28
CA ASP A 72 3.99 7.17 -14.92
C ASP A 72 5.25 7.89 -14.41
N GLU A 73 5.10 9.16 -14.05
CA GLU A 73 6.16 9.98 -13.49
C GLU A 73 6.65 9.43 -12.13
N MET A 74 5.73 8.98 -11.28
CA MET A 74 6.06 8.35 -10.00
C MET A 74 6.81 7.04 -10.19
N LEU A 75 6.34 6.20 -11.12
CA LEU A 75 7.02 4.95 -11.45
C LEU A 75 8.40 5.18 -12.06
N ALA A 76 8.57 6.23 -12.89
CA ALA A 76 9.87 6.60 -13.44
C ALA A 76 10.84 7.05 -12.33
N MET A 77 10.39 7.90 -11.40
CA MET A 77 11.20 8.34 -10.25
C MET A 77 11.58 7.15 -9.34
N LEU A 78 10.65 6.24 -9.10
CA LEU A 78 10.95 5.02 -8.32
C LEU A 78 11.98 4.14 -9.04
N ARG A 79 11.89 3.98 -10.36
CA ARG A 79 12.86 3.21 -11.14
C ARG A 79 14.27 3.77 -10.98
N GLU A 80 14.46 5.07 -11.22
CA GLU A 80 15.75 5.73 -11.07
C GLU A 80 16.31 5.57 -9.64
N ARG A 81 15.44 5.68 -8.65
CA ARG A 81 15.80 5.50 -7.25
C ARG A 81 16.23 4.06 -6.97
N ALA A 82 15.47 3.07 -7.43
CA ALA A 82 15.78 1.66 -7.23
C ALA A 82 17.11 1.26 -7.88
N GLU A 83 17.35 1.70 -9.12
CA GLU A 83 18.62 1.51 -9.82
C GLU A 83 19.80 2.13 -9.05
N LYS A 84 19.66 3.39 -8.62
CA LYS A 84 20.69 4.09 -7.84
C LYS A 84 21.00 3.41 -6.51
N GLU A 85 20.02 2.78 -5.90
CA GLU A 85 20.12 2.11 -4.59
C GLU A 85 20.43 0.60 -4.73
N GLY A 86 20.54 0.06 -5.96
CA GLY A 86 20.80 -1.36 -6.24
C GLY A 86 19.65 -2.29 -5.86
N LEU A 87 18.40 -1.80 -5.94
CA LEU A 87 17.19 -2.52 -5.57
C LEU A 87 16.29 -2.88 -6.76
N ASP A 88 16.74 -2.56 -7.98
CA ASP A 88 15.99 -2.74 -9.23
C ASP A 88 15.58 -4.20 -9.49
N THR A 89 16.38 -5.16 -9.05
CA THR A 89 16.07 -6.59 -9.15
C THR A 89 15.02 -7.07 -8.16
N LEU A 90 14.77 -6.31 -7.09
CA LEU A 90 13.81 -6.64 -6.04
C LEU A 90 12.46 -5.88 -6.20
N ILE A 91 12.43 -4.84 -7.05
CA ILE A 91 11.24 -4.00 -7.23
C ILE A 91 10.72 -4.13 -8.65
N ARG A 92 9.50 -4.65 -8.78
CA ARG A 92 8.74 -4.71 -10.03
C ARG A 92 7.72 -3.59 -10.06
N LEU A 93 7.74 -2.77 -11.13
CA LEU A 93 6.78 -1.67 -11.30
C LEU A 93 5.49 -2.16 -11.95
N HIS A 94 4.37 -1.65 -11.50
CA HIS A 94 3.04 -1.92 -12.04
C HIS A 94 2.26 -0.62 -12.23
N LYS A 95 1.76 -0.39 -13.43
CA LYS A 95 0.90 0.73 -13.77
C LYS A 95 -0.55 0.37 -13.46
N THR A 96 -1.19 1.10 -12.55
CA THR A 96 -2.63 0.97 -12.28
C THR A 96 -3.45 1.86 -13.21
N ARG A 97 -4.76 1.71 -13.15
CA ARG A 97 -5.74 2.58 -13.81
C ARG A 97 -6.60 3.26 -12.76
N SER A 98 -7.25 4.37 -13.12
CA SER A 98 -8.10 5.13 -12.19
C SER A 98 -9.23 4.29 -11.57
N GLU A 99 -9.78 3.36 -12.33
CA GLU A 99 -10.95 2.57 -11.92
C GLU A 99 -10.61 1.16 -11.43
N THR A 100 -9.36 0.69 -11.59
CA THR A 100 -8.93 -0.67 -11.21
C THR A 100 -7.44 -0.71 -10.95
N LEU A 101 -7.05 -1.50 -9.97
CA LEU A 101 -5.65 -1.77 -9.68
C LEU A 101 -5.03 -2.74 -10.69
N ASP A 102 -5.85 -3.52 -11.42
CA ASP A 102 -5.45 -4.51 -12.44
C ASP A 102 -4.42 -5.53 -11.90
N LEU A 103 -4.69 -6.06 -10.72
CA LEU A 103 -3.75 -6.91 -9.97
C LEU A 103 -3.76 -8.40 -10.40
N GLY A 104 -4.78 -8.83 -11.15
CA GLY A 104 -5.08 -10.26 -11.39
C GLY A 104 -3.93 -11.08 -12.01
N SER A 105 -3.01 -10.44 -12.74
CA SER A 105 -1.85 -11.09 -13.37
C SER A 105 -0.57 -11.09 -12.52
N LEU A 106 -0.58 -10.44 -11.34
CA LEU A 106 0.63 -10.21 -10.54
C LEU A 106 0.96 -11.32 -9.55
N GLY A 107 0.05 -12.27 -9.36
CA GLY A 107 0.19 -13.36 -8.38
C GLY A 107 -0.44 -13.04 -7.04
N SER A 108 0.11 -13.62 -5.97
CA SER A 108 -0.43 -13.46 -4.62
C SER A 108 0.60 -12.82 -3.70
N PHE A 109 0.10 -12.03 -2.73
CA PHE A 109 0.92 -11.22 -1.83
C PHE A 109 0.79 -11.68 -0.38
N ASP A 110 1.90 -11.65 0.35
CA ASP A 110 1.95 -11.90 1.79
C ASP A 110 1.52 -10.65 2.58
N PHE A 111 1.95 -9.49 2.09
CA PHE A 111 1.63 -8.19 2.68
C PHE A 111 1.30 -7.15 1.59
N ILE A 112 0.36 -6.25 1.89
CA ILE A 112 0.02 -5.10 1.04
C ILE A 112 0.11 -3.84 1.88
N LEU A 113 0.69 -2.78 1.33
CA LEU A 113 0.68 -1.44 1.89
C LEU A 113 -0.21 -0.52 1.04
N ALA A 114 -1.11 0.21 1.68
CA ALA A 114 -1.86 1.32 1.11
C ALA A 114 -1.68 2.54 2.03
N PHE A 115 -0.71 3.41 1.70
CA PHE A 115 -0.30 4.53 2.54
C PHE A 115 -0.70 5.85 1.90
N TYR A 116 -1.76 6.48 2.42
CA TYR A 116 -2.35 7.72 1.93
C TYR A 116 -2.89 7.61 0.51
N VAL A 117 -3.65 6.54 0.23
CA VAL A 117 -4.16 6.27 -1.12
C VAL A 117 -5.64 5.90 -1.17
N VAL A 118 -6.20 5.27 -0.14
CA VAL A 118 -7.57 4.73 -0.25
C VAL A 118 -8.61 5.85 -0.36
N HIS A 119 -8.36 7.02 0.21
CA HIS A 119 -9.25 8.17 0.08
C HIS A 119 -9.25 8.80 -1.33
N GLU A 120 -8.28 8.47 -2.18
CA GLU A 120 -8.17 8.93 -3.57
C GLU A 120 -8.87 7.98 -4.56
N VAL A 121 -9.22 6.74 -4.14
CA VAL A 121 -9.83 5.79 -5.07
C VAL A 121 -11.31 6.05 -5.27
N PRO A 122 -11.83 5.95 -6.51
CA PRO A 122 -13.24 6.22 -6.80
C PRO A 122 -14.20 5.24 -6.12
N ASP A 123 -13.80 3.98 -5.97
CA ASP A 123 -14.60 2.90 -5.38
C ASP A 123 -13.75 2.05 -4.41
N ALA A 124 -13.86 2.38 -3.12
CA ALA A 124 -13.14 1.66 -2.07
C ALA A 124 -13.65 0.20 -1.89
N SER A 125 -14.89 -0.11 -2.25
CA SER A 125 -15.40 -1.49 -2.19
C SER A 125 -14.69 -2.36 -3.19
N ARG A 126 -14.65 -1.91 -4.45
CA ARG A 126 -13.90 -2.59 -5.52
C ARG A 126 -12.41 -2.69 -5.21
N PHE A 127 -11.81 -1.63 -4.67
CA PHE A 127 -10.42 -1.64 -4.21
C PHE A 127 -10.16 -2.81 -3.25
N PHE A 128 -10.98 -2.98 -2.22
CA PHE A 128 -10.79 -4.05 -1.25
C PHE A 128 -11.13 -5.44 -1.80
N GLU A 129 -12.05 -5.56 -2.76
CA GLU A 129 -12.31 -6.81 -3.48
C GLU A 129 -11.07 -7.24 -4.29
N GLU A 130 -10.46 -6.32 -5.07
CA GLU A 130 -9.23 -6.59 -5.81
C GLU A 130 -8.05 -6.96 -4.88
N VAL A 131 -7.89 -6.22 -3.78
CA VAL A 131 -6.88 -6.51 -2.74
C VAL A 131 -7.11 -7.87 -2.10
N ALA A 132 -8.34 -8.17 -1.68
CA ALA A 132 -8.66 -9.46 -1.06
C ALA A 132 -8.44 -10.63 -2.03
N ALA A 133 -8.69 -10.45 -3.33
CA ALA A 133 -8.48 -11.48 -4.33
C ALA A 133 -7.00 -11.90 -4.42
N VAL A 134 -6.06 -10.95 -4.33
CA VAL A 134 -4.62 -11.20 -4.48
C VAL A 134 -3.87 -11.42 -3.17
N LEU A 135 -4.47 -11.16 -2.01
CA LEU A 135 -3.89 -11.53 -0.72
C LEU A 135 -3.89 -13.05 -0.54
N ARG A 136 -2.79 -13.61 -0.07
CA ARG A 136 -2.72 -15.00 0.39
C ARG A 136 -3.63 -15.22 1.59
N PRO A 137 -4.13 -16.44 1.82
CA PRO A 137 -4.78 -16.77 3.08
C PRO A 137 -3.85 -16.45 4.26
N GLY A 138 -4.34 -15.65 5.23
CA GLY A 138 -3.52 -15.14 6.34
C GLY A 138 -2.65 -13.92 6.00
N GLY A 139 -2.58 -13.51 4.74
CA GLY A 139 -1.93 -12.27 4.31
C GLY A 139 -2.60 -11.01 4.87
N ARG A 140 -1.89 -9.91 4.94
CA ARG A 140 -2.33 -8.67 5.58
C ARG A 140 -2.23 -7.47 4.65
N ILE A 141 -3.13 -6.52 4.83
CA ILE A 141 -2.99 -5.16 4.29
C ILE A 141 -2.93 -4.16 5.44
N LEU A 142 -1.97 -3.24 5.38
CA LEU A 142 -1.92 -2.06 6.22
C LEU A 142 -2.46 -0.86 5.43
N VAL A 143 -3.57 -0.31 5.90
CA VAL A 143 -4.15 0.95 5.42
C VAL A 143 -3.77 2.06 6.38
N VAL A 144 -3.21 3.14 5.84
CA VAL A 144 -2.83 4.35 6.60
C VAL A 144 -3.43 5.56 5.89
N GLU A 145 -4.24 6.34 6.61
CA GLU A 145 -4.90 7.52 6.06
C GLU A 145 -4.62 8.77 6.90
N PRO A 146 -4.40 9.94 6.27
CA PRO A 146 -4.07 11.16 6.99
C PRO A 146 -5.29 11.74 7.71
N THR A 147 -5.14 12.12 9.00
CA THR A 147 -6.25 12.65 9.83
C THR A 147 -6.78 14.00 9.36
N PHE A 148 -6.02 14.73 8.56
CA PHE A 148 -6.41 16.03 8.01
C PHE A 148 -7.18 15.95 6.69
N HIS A 149 -7.22 14.77 6.04
CA HIS A 149 -8.04 14.50 4.85
C HIS A 149 -9.19 13.56 5.12
N VAL A 150 -9.01 12.62 6.05
CA VAL A 150 -9.98 11.55 6.32
C VAL A 150 -10.49 11.67 7.77
N SER A 151 -11.79 11.90 7.94
CA SER A 151 -12.45 11.90 9.26
C SER A 151 -12.48 10.51 9.88
N GLN A 152 -12.87 10.44 11.17
CA GLN A 152 -13.06 9.14 11.85
C GLN A 152 -14.17 8.32 11.21
N GLU A 153 -15.26 8.96 10.80
CA GLU A 153 -16.43 8.32 10.21
C GLU A 153 -16.08 7.74 8.83
N GLU A 154 -15.44 8.50 7.96
CA GLU A 154 -14.97 8.02 6.65
C GLU A 154 -13.99 6.84 6.78
N PHE A 155 -13.08 6.91 7.76
CA PHE A 155 -12.17 5.80 8.02
C PHE A 155 -12.88 4.54 8.52
N MET A 156 -13.92 4.70 9.35
CA MET A 156 -14.76 3.59 9.77
C MET A 156 -15.54 2.98 8.59
N GLU A 157 -16.05 3.78 7.67
CA GLU A 157 -16.68 3.30 6.45
C GLU A 157 -15.70 2.53 5.58
N THR A 158 -14.49 3.05 5.40
CA THR A 158 -13.39 2.38 4.69
C THR A 158 -13.10 0.99 5.28
N THR A 159 -12.99 0.89 6.61
CA THR A 159 -12.74 -0.41 7.28
C THR A 159 -13.95 -1.36 7.19
N ASN A 160 -15.19 -0.83 7.15
CA ASN A 160 -16.39 -1.65 6.95
C ASN A 160 -16.44 -2.24 5.53
N ARG A 161 -16.04 -1.48 4.51
CA ARG A 161 -15.92 -1.99 3.12
C ARG A 161 -14.86 -3.10 3.04
N ALA A 162 -13.72 -2.92 3.72
CA ALA A 162 -12.70 -3.96 3.80
C ALA A 162 -13.22 -5.25 4.45
N ARG A 163 -14.03 -5.14 5.53
CA ARG A 163 -14.68 -6.31 6.17
C ARG A 163 -15.66 -7.00 5.23
N ALA A 164 -16.43 -6.24 4.46
CA ALA A 164 -17.35 -6.80 3.46
C ALA A 164 -16.59 -7.61 2.38
N ALA A 165 -15.35 -7.24 2.07
CA ALA A 165 -14.46 -7.98 1.18
C ALA A 165 -13.76 -9.19 1.84
N GLY A 166 -14.08 -9.53 3.10
CA GLY A 166 -13.54 -10.69 3.81
C GLY A 166 -12.20 -10.43 4.53
N LEU A 167 -11.93 -9.18 4.90
CA LEU A 167 -10.75 -8.80 5.65
C LEU A 167 -11.11 -8.48 7.10
N GLU A 168 -10.43 -9.09 8.07
CA GLU A 168 -10.66 -8.87 9.49
C GLU A 168 -9.62 -7.92 10.09
N SER A 169 -10.08 -7.05 11.01
CA SER A 169 -9.20 -6.07 11.65
C SER A 169 -8.32 -6.70 12.72
N GLU A 170 -7.02 -6.44 12.64
CA GLU A 170 -6.01 -6.72 13.67
C GLU A 170 -5.50 -5.39 14.27
N LYS A 171 -4.75 -5.49 15.36
CA LYS A 171 -4.08 -4.32 15.95
C LYS A 171 -2.95 -3.84 15.02
N GLY A 172 -3.11 -2.65 14.46
CA GLY A 172 -2.11 -2.01 13.58
C GLY A 172 -1.07 -1.15 14.34
N PRO A 173 -0.09 -0.60 13.62
CA PRO A 173 0.90 0.31 14.16
C PRO A 173 0.28 1.68 14.47
N TYR A 174 0.91 2.41 15.41
CA TYR A 174 0.64 3.83 15.56
C TYR A 174 1.46 4.64 14.55
N VAL A 175 0.80 5.46 13.76
CA VAL A 175 1.43 6.41 12.83
C VAL A 175 0.92 7.82 13.17
N LEU A 176 1.86 8.72 13.42
CA LEU A 176 1.55 10.08 13.86
C LEU A 176 0.71 10.81 12.79
N PHE A 177 -0.32 11.53 13.24
CA PHE A 177 -1.30 12.24 12.39
C PHE A 177 -2.02 11.36 11.36
N SER A 178 -2.13 10.06 11.65
CA SER A 178 -2.78 9.12 10.74
C SER A 178 -3.75 8.20 11.46
N ARG A 179 -4.73 7.70 10.72
CA ARG A 179 -5.58 6.57 11.08
C ARG A 179 -5.00 5.32 10.45
N THR A 180 -4.97 4.22 11.19
CA THR A 180 -4.37 2.97 10.71
C THR A 180 -5.32 1.81 10.91
N ALA A 181 -5.38 0.92 9.92
CA ALA A 181 -6.04 -0.38 10.03
C ALA A 181 -5.12 -1.45 9.46
N LEU A 182 -4.75 -2.41 10.29
CA LEU A 182 -4.16 -3.66 9.83
C LEU A 182 -5.30 -4.65 9.63
N LEU A 183 -5.43 -5.17 8.43
CA LEU A 183 -6.52 -6.04 8.03
C LEU A 183 -5.93 -7.35 7.51
N LYS A 184 -6.49 -8.49 7.92
CA LYS A 184 -6.02 -9.83 7.56
C LYS A 184 -7.07 -10.56 6.74
N LYS A 185 -6.63 -11.23 5.69
CA LYS A 185 -7.49 -12.18 4.96
C LYS A 185 -7.70 -13.43 5.79
N THR A 186 -8.96 -13.71 6.10
CA THR A 186 -9.34 -14.93 6.82
C THR A 186 -8.99 -16.20 6.02
N LEU A 187 -8.59 -17.23 6.72
CA LEU A 187 -8.54 -18.56 6.14
C LEU A 187 -10.00 -18.96 5.89
N LYS A 188 -10.37 -19.25 4.62
CA LYS A 188 -11.62 -19.98 4.42
C LYS A 188 -11.44 -21.33 5.07
N GLU A 189 -12.19 -21.64 6.13
CA GLU A 189 -12.36 -23.01 6.56
C GLU A 189 -12.94 -23.77 5.37
N GLU A 190 -12.17 -24.71 4.82
CA GLU A 190 -12.70 -25.65 3.85
C GLU A 190 -13.78 -26.42 4.61
N ALA A 191 -15.04 -26.19 4.22
CA ALA A 191 -16.14 -26.97 4.71
C ALA A 191 -15.90 -28.42 4.27
N THR A 192 -15.51 -29.24 5.24
CA THR A 192 -15.32 -30.69 5.10
C THR A 192 -16.67 -31.38 4.94
#